data_45b96e1c01a00bb6aa638ccbc4ab646b
#
_entry.id   45b96e1c01a00bb6aa638ccbc4ab646b
#
_cell.length_a   1.000
_cell.length_b   1.000
_cell.length_c   1.000
_cell.angle_alpha   90.00
_cell.angle_beta   90.00
_cell.angle_gamma   90.00
#
_symmetry.space_group_name_H-M   'P 1'
#
loop_
_entity.id
_entity.type
_entity.pdbx_description
1 polymer ?
#
loop_
_entity_poly.entity_id
_entity_poly.type
_entity_poly.pdbx_seq_one_letter_code
_entity_poly.pdbx_strand_id
1 'polypeptide(L)'
;MKIRIKFRKYGVMKFIGHLDMMRYFQKAMRRAEIDIAYSEGFSPHQIMSFAAPLGVGITSDGEYLDIEVHSTRSSIESVKALNDTMVEGVEIVSYRMLPEHAKTAMSIVAAADYKVFYKDKVNCPFALDELKEKVKVFYEDAPEILVTKKTKKSEKVMDLKQLVYDFQVEEADGCPFFYLKVSTGSVDNVKPELLLEAFYRYLELPYNEMQFQIHRVDVYARKEDGILIALDEMGDDILE
;
A
#
# COMPACT_ATOMS: atom_id res chain seq x y z
N MET A 1 -16.24 -2.24 -19.28
CA MET A 1 -16.13 -1.15 -18.26
C MET A 1 -14.94 -1.43 -17.35
N LYS A 2 -14.19 -0.40 -16.95
CA LYS A 2 -13.07 -0.54 -16.01
C LYS A 2 -13.52 -0.20 -14.60
N ILE A 3 -13.19 -1.04 -13.66
CA ILE A 3 -13.56 -0.89 -12.25
C ILE A 3 -12.31 -0.91 -11.41
N ARG A 4 -12.23 -0.03 -10.41
CA ARG A 4 -11.23 -0.05 -9.35
C ARG A 4 -11.87 -0.47 -8.04
N ILE A 5 -11.30 -1.47 -7.43
CA ILE A 5 -11.72 -2.02 -6.14
C ILE A 5 -10.66 -1.64 -5.10
N LYS A 6 -11.08 -0.99 -4.01
CA LYS A 6 -10.25 -0.82 -2.82
C LYS A 6 -10.57 -1.93 -1.83
N PHE A 7 -9.55 -2.51 -1.21
CA PHE A 7 -9.73 -3.55 -0.21
C PHE A 7 -8.71 -3.45 0.91
N ARG A 8 -9.07 -3.99 2.06
CA ARG A 8 -8.21 -4.16 3.23
C ARG A 8 -7.61 -5.56 3.27
N LYS A 9 -6.42 -5.66 3.86
CA LYS A 9 -5.74 -6.92 4.14
C LYS A 9 -5.16 -6.90 5.55
N TYR A 10 -5.68 -7.75 6.43
CA TYR A 10 -5.31 -7.74 7.85
C TYR A 10 -5.32 -9.15 8.47
N GLY A 11 -5.10 -9.23 9.78
CA GLY A 11 -5.11 -10.51 10.49
C GLY A 11 -4.10 -11.51 9.92
N VAL A 12 -4.49 -12.75 9.82
CA VAL A 12 -3.66 -13.83 9.27
C VAL A 12 -3.43 -13.72 7.77
N MET A 13 -4.31 -13.00 7.05
CA MET A 13 -4.16 -12.80 5.62
C MET A 13 -2.90 -12.01 5.25
N LYS A 14 -2.29 -11.26 6.17
CA LYS A 14 -0.98 -10.60 5.93
C LYS A 14 0.13 -11.57 5.50
N PHE A 15 0.02 -12.86 5.85
CA PHE A 15 1.02 -13.87 5.48
C PHE A 15 0.78 -14.49 4.09
N ILE A 16 -0.31 -14.13 3.41
CA ILE A 16 -0.61 -14.60 2.06
C ILE A 16 0.12 -13.73 1.04
N GLY A 17 0.91 -14.36 0.18
CA GLY A 17 1.69 -13.70 -0.87
C GLY A 17 0.81 -13.23 -2.05
N HIS A 18 1.40 -12.37 -2.91
CA HIS A 18 0.68 -11.76 -4.03
C HIS A 18 0.04 -12.76 -4.99
N LEU A 19 0.74 -13.81 -5.38
CA LEU A 19 0.21 -14.81 -6.33
C LEU A 19 -1.00 -15.56 -5.77
N ASP A 20 -1.01 -15.84 -4.47
CA ASP A 20 -2.13 -16.52 -3.83
C ASP A 20 -3.31 -15.55 -3.60
N MET A 21 -3.04 -14.27 -3.32
CA MET A 21 -4.07 -13.23 -3.31
C MET A 21 -4.73 -13.08 -4.68
N MET A 22 -3.95 -13.10 -5.76
CA MET A 22 -4.51 -13.06 -7.11
C MET A 22 -5.44 -14.26 -7.38
N ARG A 23 -5.01 -15.47 -7.04
CA ARG A 23 -5.84 -16.68 -7.16
C ARG A 23 -7.09 -16.63 -6.27
N TYR A 24 -6.96 -16.06 -5.09
CA TYR A 24 -8.05 -15.84 -4.16
C TYR A 24 -9.11 -14.90 -4.77
N PHE A 25 -8.72 -13.75 -5.30
CA PHE A 25 -9.63 -12.81 -5.96
C PHE A 25 -10.25 -13.38 -7.22
N GLN A 26 -9.53 -14.15 -8.03
CA GLN A 26 -10.10 -14.86 -9.18
C GLN A 26 -11.26 -15.79 -8.80
N LYS A 27 -11.15 -16.46 -7.65
CA LYS A 27 -12.23 -17.31 -7.13
C LYS A 27 -13.37 -16.48 -6.53
N ALA A 28 -13.04 -15.37 -5.86
CA ALA A 28 -14.03 -14.47 -5.26
C ALA A 28 -14.92 -13.82 -6.34
N MET A 29 -14.34 -13.33 -7.44
CA MET A 29 -15.09 -12.77 -8.57
C MET A 29 -16.14 -13.75 -9.09
N ARG A 30 -15.77 -15.02 -9.24
CA ARG A 30 -16.73 -16.06 -9.70
C ARG A 30 -17.82 -16.36 -8.68
N ARG A 31 -17.48 -16.41 -7.38
CA ARG A 31 -18.47 -16.66 -6.31
C ARG A 31 -19.45 -15.50 -6.11
N ALA A 32 -18.94 -14.26 -6.27
CA ALA A 32 -19.75 -13.06 -6.21
C ALA A 32 -20.55 -12.78 -7.49
N GLU A 33 -20.41 -13.65 -8.52
CA GLU A 33 -21.05 -13.50 -9.82
C GLU A 33 -20.77 -12.14 -10.49
N ILE A 34 -19.50 -11.67 -10.36
CA ILE A 34 -19.03 -10.50 -11.08
C ILE A 34 -18.82 -10.90 -12.54
N ASP A 35 -19.45 -10.16 -13.48
CA ASP A 35 -19.36 -10.40 -14.93
C ASP A 35 -18.01 -9.89 -15.49
N ILE A 36 -16.93 -10.52 -14.97
CA ILE A 36 -15.55 -10.12 -15.26
C ILE A 36 -15.16 -10.51 -16.69
N ALA A 37 -14.50 -9.59 -17.40
CA ALA A 37 -13.98 -9.85 -18.73
C ALA A 37 -12.73 -10.73 -18.70
N TYR A 38 -12.54 -11.48 -19.78
CA TYR A 38 -11.38 -12.36 -19.97
C TYR A 38 -10.51 -11.87 -21.13
N SER A 39 -9.22 -12.11 -21.01
CA SER A 39 -8.28 -11.84 -22.08
C SER A 39 -8.56 -12.73 -23.30
N GLU A 40 -8.22 -12.22 -24.48
CA GLU A 40 -8.28 -12.98 -25.74
C GLU A 40 -7.13 -13.99 -25.85
N GLY A 41 -7.25 -14.96 -26.75
CA GLY A 41 -6.21 -15.91 -27.10
C GLY A 41 -6.42 -17.34 -26.56
N PHE A 42 -5.37 -18.16 -26.59
CA PHE A 42 -5.45 -19.61 -26.31
C PHE A 42 -5.58 -19.95 -24.82
N SER A 43 -5.26 -19.03 -23.93
CA SER A 43 -5.34 -19.24 -22.45
C SER A 43 -6.04 -18.05 -21.81
N PRO A 44 -7.37 -17.92 -21.95
CA PRO A 44 -8.10 -16.80 -21.38
C PRO A 44 -7.98 -16.74 -19.88
N HIS A 45 -7.70 -15.55 -19.35
CA HIS A 45 -7.66 -15.28 -17.91
C HIS A 45 -8.44 -14.01 -17.61
N GLN A 46 -8.96 -13.92 -16.38
CA GLN A 46 -9.68 -12.75 -15.93
C GLN A 46 -8.79 -11.51 -16.04
N ILE A 47 -9.31 -10.42 -16.62
CA ILE A 47 -8.60 -9.15 -16.75
C ILE A 47 -8.62 -8.49 -15.37
N MET A 48 -7.50 -8.62 -14.64
CA MET A 48 -7.31 -8.02 -13.32
C MET A 48 -5.85 -7.62 -13.10
N SER A 49 -5.63 -6.50 -12.40
CA SER A 49 -4.31 -5.95 -12.13
C SER A 49 -4.26 -5.27 -10.77
N PHE A 50 -3.36 -5.71 -9.90
CA PHE A 50 -3.09 -5.06 -8.61
C PHE A 50 -2.21 -3.82 -8.79
N ALA A 51 -2.46 -2.76 -8.02
CA ALA A 51 -1.72 -1.50 -8.11
C ALA A 51 -0.27 -1.65 -7.63
N ALA A 52 -0.09 -1.98 -6.37
CA ALA A 52 1.21 -2.13 -5.71
C ALA A 52 1.16 -3.32 -4.76
N PRO A 53 1.56 -4.52 -5.20
CA PRO A 53 1.49 -5.72 -4.38
C PRO A 53 2.13 -5.56 -3.01
N LEU A 54 1.39 -5.94 -1.96
CA LEU A 54 1.83 -5.83 -0.58
C LEU A 54 2.82 -6.95 -0.22
N GLY A 55 3.88 -6.60 0.50
CA GLY A 55 4.81 -7.58 1.05
C GLY A 55 4.13 -8.52 2.07
N VAL A 56 4.69 -9.73 2.23
CA VAL A 56 4.24 -10.67 3.25
C VAL A 56 4.56 -10.11 4.64
N GLY A 57 3.62 -10.25 5.58
CA GLY A 57 3.74 -9.73 6.95
C GLY A 57 3.21 -8.31 7.13
N ILE A 58 2.88 -7.61 6.05
CA ILE A 58 2.34 -6.24 6.08
C ILE A 58 0.81 -6.28 6.02
N THR A 59 0.16 -5.47 6.85
CA THR A 59 -1.29 -5.22 6.80
C THR A 59 -1.59 -3.96 6.01
N SER A 60 -2.82 -3.79 5.52
CA SER A 60 -3.21 -2.60 4.76
C SER A 60 -4.69 -2.29 4.86
N ASP A 61 -5.02 -0.98 4.86
CA ASP A 61 -6.37 -0.44 4.67
C ASP A 61 -6.62 0.03 3.22
N GLY A 62 -5.57 0.15 2.40
CA GLY A 62 -5.65 0.70 1.05
C GLY A 62 -4.88 -0.12 0.02
N GLU A 63 -5.42 -1.28 -0.34
CA GLU A 63 -4.98 -2.07 -1.49
C GLU A 63 -5.92 -1.86 -2.66
N TYR A 64 -5.37 -1.91 -3.90
CA TYR A 64 -6.18 -1.66 -5.09
C TYR A 64 -6.03 -2.75 -6.14
N LEU A 65 -7.17 -3.09 -6.73
CA LEU A 65 -7.32 -4.04 -7.81
C LEU A 65 -8.17 -3.42 -8.92
N ASP A 66 -7.61 -3.26 -10.09
CA ASP A 66 -8.37 -2.91 -11.30
C ASP A 66 -8.85 -4.17 -12.00
N ILE A 67 -10.12 -4.18 -12.42
CA ILE A 67 -10.73 -5.24 -13.22
C ILE A 67 -11.46 -4.66 -14.44
N GLU A 68 -11.69 -5.48 -15.43
CA GLU A 68 -12.62 -5.17 -16.52
C GLU A 68 -13.87 -6.06 -16.42
N VAL A 69 -15.04 -5.46 -16.63
CA VAL A 69 -16.34 -6.14 -16.55
C VAL A 69 -17.19 -5.85 -17.79
N HIS A 70 -18.04 -6.80 -18.20
CA HIS A 70 -19.01 -6.59 -19.28
C HIS A 70 -20.24 -5.83 -18.78
N SER A 71 -20.77 -6.25 -17.63
CA SER A 71 -21.87 -5.60 -16.93
C SER A 71 -21.57 -5.53 -15.43
N THR A 72 -22.27 -4.67 -14.69
CA THR A 72 -22.10 -4.54 -13.25
C THR A 72 -23.39 -4.07 -12.57
N ARG A 73 -23.52 -4.40 -11.30
CA ARG A 73 -24.51 -3.85 -10.36
C ARG A 73 -24.04 -2.50 -9.85
N SER A 74 -24.84 -1.83 -9.02
CA SER A 74 -24.42 -0.65 -8.28
C SER A 74 -23.16 -0.93 -7.43
N SER A 75 -22.43 0.12 -7.06
CA SER A 75 -21.24 0.00 -6.20
C SER A 75 -21.56 -0.68 -4.87
N ILE A 76 -22.67 -0.31 -4.26
CA ILE A 76 -23.11 -0.87 -2.95
C ILE A 76 -23.39 -2.36 -3.06
N GLU A 77 -24.15 -2.78 -4.08
CA GLU A 77 -24.46 -4.20 -4.28
C GLU A 77 -23.22 -5.02 -4.63
N SER A 78 -22.30 -4.46 -5.43
CA SER A 78 -21.05 -5.11 -5.81
C SER A 78 -20.11 -5.29 -4.61
N VAL A 79 -19.97 -4.26 -3.76
CA VAL A 79 -19.21 -4.35 -2.50
C VAL A 79 -19.81 -5.41 -1.58
N LYS A 80 -21.15 -5.43 -1.42
CA LYS A 80 -21.82 -6.44 -0.62
C LYS A 80 -21.60 -7.85 -1.16
N ALA A 81 -21.84 -8.06 -2.46
CA ALA A 81 -21.70 -9.36 -3.09
C ALA A 81 -20.27 -9.93 -2.99
N LEU A 82 -19.26 -9.06 -3.12
CA LEU A 82 -17.87 -9.45 -2.91
C LEU A 82 -17.58 -9.77 -1.45
N ASN A 83 -17.99 -8.92 -0.50
CA ASN A 83 -17.75 -9.16 0.92
C ASN A 83 -18.43 -10.43 1.43
N ASP A 84 -19.61 -10.81 0.91
CA ASP A 84 -20.29 -12.07 1.22
C ASP A 84 -19.44 -13.31 0.82
N THR A 85 -18.42 -13.14 -0.02
CA THR A 85 -17.49 -14.22 -0.43
C THR A 85 -16.12 -14.15 0.23
N MET A 86 -15.80 -13.05 0.95
CA MET A 86 -14.51 -12.85 1.58
C MET A 86 -14.35 -13.68 2.85
N VAL A 87 -13.10 -14.04 3.14
CA VAL A 87 -12.72 -14.60 4.43
C VAL A 87 -12.32 -13.49 5.39
N GLU A 88 -12.35 -13.75 6.68
CA GLU A 88 -11.79 -12.83 7.67
C GLU A 88 -10.36 -12.43 7.31
N GLY A 89 -10.08 -11.14 7.36
CA GLY A 89 -8.78 -10.56 6.99
C GLY A 89 -8.69 -10.01 5.57
N VAL A 90 -9.77 -10.10 4.77
CA VAL A 90 -9.94 -9.37 3.51
C VAL A 90 -11.32 -8.71 3.50
N GLU A 91 -11.37 -7.41 3.23
CA GLU A 91 -12.61 -6.63 3.20
C GLU A 91 -12.60 -5.69 1.99
N ILE A 92 -13.65 -5.70 1.19
CA ILE A 92 -13.84 -4.75 0.09
C ILE A 92 -14.40 -3.45 0.66
N VAL A 93 -13.72 -2.35 0.38
CA VAL A 93 -14.06 -1.00 0.89
C VAL A 93 -14.85 -0.20 -0.14
N SER A 94 -14.40 -0.22 -1.40
CA SER A 94 -15.07 0.49 -2.49
C SER A 94 -15.00 -0.29 -3.80
N TYR A 95 -15.93 0.03 -4.69
CA TYR A 95 -16.05 -0.52 -6.03
C TYR A 95 -16.48 0.63 -6.96
N ARG A 96 -15.53 1.18 -7.73
CA ARG A 96 -15.74 2.43 -8.46
C ARG A 96 -15.49 2.27 -9.95
N MET A 97 -16.36 2.88 -10.74
CA MET A 97 -16.20 2.95 -12.20
C MET A 97 -15.14 3.99 -12.54
N LEU A 98 -14.18 3.57 -13.37
CA LEU A 98 -13.16 4.46 -13.90
C LEU A 98 -13.60 5.05 -15.26
N PRO A 99 -13.10 6.25 -15.62
CA PRO A 99 -13.24 6.77 -16.98
C PRO A 99 -12.71 5.77 -18.03
N GLU A 100 -13.25 5.79 -19.22
CA GLU A 100 -12.94 4.84 -20.30
C GLU A 100 -11.43 4.76 -20.61
N HIS A 101 -10.77 5.91 -20.62
CA HIS A 101 -9.32 6.02 -20.92
C HIS A 101 -8.43 6.03 -19.66
N ALA A 102 -8.98 5.66 -18.50
CA ALA A 102 -8.19 5.60 -17.27
C ALA A 102 -7.01 4.64 -17.43
N LYS A 103 -5.85 5.10 -16.96
CA LYS A 103 -4.66 4.27 -16.83
C LYS A 103 -4.85 3.25 -15.70
N THR A 104 -4.20 2.10 -15.82
CA THR A 104 -4.22 1.09 -14.75
C THR A 104 -3.60 1.62 -13.46
N ALA A 105 -4.13 1.20 -12.32
CA ALA A 105 -3.61 1.59 -11.01
C ALA A 105 -2.09 1.37 -10.92
N MET A 106 -1.60 0.20 -11.35
CA MET A 106 -0.17 -0.14 -11.32
C MET A 106 0.71 0.87 -12.07
N SER A 107 0.21 1.49 -13.16
CA SER A 107 0.99 2.43 -13.97
C SER A 107 1.02 3.85 -13.41
N ILE A 108 0.14 4.19 -12.47
CA ILE A 108 -0.01 5.55 -11.92
C ILE A 108 0.36 5.67 -10.46
N VAL A 109 0.68 4.56 -9.79
CA VAL A 109 1.17 4.60 -8.40
C VAL A 109 2.39 5.51 -8.30
N ALA A 110 2.34 6.49 -7.39
CA ALA A 110 3.38 7.48 -7.16
C ALA A 110 3.83 7.56 -5.70
N ALA A 111 2.95 7.23 -4.75
CA ALA A 111 3.24 7.26 -3.32
C ALA A 111 2.40 6.23 -2.56
N ALA A 112 2.86 5.90 -1.37
CA ALA A 112 2.08 5.19 -0.36
C ALA A 112 2.44 5.73 1.03
N ASP A 113 1.50 5.65 1.96
CA ASP A 113 1.76 5.97 3.35
C ASP A 113 1.60 4.76 4.26
N TYR A 114 2.30 4.82 5.37
CA TYR A 114 2.44 3.70 6.28
C TYR A 114 2.43 4.16 7.74
N LYS A 115 1.90 3.29 8.60
CA LYS A 115 2.12 3.32 10.04
C LYS A 115 3.02 2.15 10.43
N VAL A 116 4.04 2.42 11.22
CA VAL A 116 4.97 1.38 11.68
C VAL A 116 4.97 1.33 13.19
N PHE A 117 4.43 0.25 13.72
CA PHE A 117 4.24 0.03 15.15
C PHE A 117 5.35 -0.87 15.71
N TYR A 118 5.77 -0.62 16.93
CA TYR A 118 6.52 -1.62 17.69
C TYR A 118 5.58 -2.78 18.04
N LYS A 119 5.94 -4.01 17.70
CA LYS A 119 5.15 -5.22 18.03
C LYS A 119 5.06 -5.46 19.51
N ASP A 120 6.12 -5.12 20.24
CA ASP A 120 6.18 -5.18 21.67
C ASP A 120 6.27 -3.75 22.19
N LYS A 121 5.25 -3.32 22.91
CA LYS A 121 5.15 -1.96 23.49
C LYS A 121 6.30 -1.64 24.45
N VAL A 122 6.91 -2.66 25.07
CA VAL A 122 8.05 -2.51 26.00
C VAL A 122 9.37 -2.21 25.25
N ASN A 123 9.44 -2.48 23.96
CA ASN A 123 10.68 -2.38 23.19
C ASN A 123 10.90 -1.04 22.47
N CYS A 124 10.04 -0.03 22.69
CA CYS A 124 10.38 1.33 22.23
C CYS A 124 11.48 1.89 23.14
N PRO A 125 12.70 2.14 22.62
CA PRO A 125 13.83 2.56 23.45
C PRO A 125 13.76 4.04 23.88
N PHE A 126 12.74 4.77 23.43
CA PHE A 126 12.62 6.22 23.65
C PHE A 126 11.26 6.61 24.20
N ALA A 127 11.24 7.69 25.00
CA ALA A 127 10.02 8.42 25.29
C ALA A 127 9.49 9.13 24.03
N LEU A 128 8.18 9.39 23.98
CA LEU A 128 7.51 9.98 22.80
C LEU A 128 8.19 11.26 22.31
N ASP A 129 8.39 12.22 23.23
CA ASP A 129 8.97 13.52 22.86
C ASP A 129 10.44 13.40 22.43
N GLU A 130 11.20 12.49 23.05
CA GLU A 130 12.57 12.20 22.63
C GLU A 130 12.60 11.61 21.22
N LEU A 131 11.69 10.67 20.92
CA LEU A 131 11.62 10.05 19.59
C LEU A 131 11.20 11.07 18.52
N LYS A 132 10.27 11.97 18.83
CA LYS A 132 9.86 13.08 17.95
C LYS A 132 11.05 13.98 17.60
N GLU A 133 11.82 14.39 18.60
CA GLU A 133 12.99 15.25 18.37
C GLU A 133 14.07 14.54 17.54
N LYS A 134 14.31 13.25 17.78
CA LYS A 134 15.28 12.47 17.00
C LYS A 134 14.84 12.32 15.53
N VAL A 135 13.56 12.08 15.27
CA VAL A 135 13.02 12.01 13.89
C VAL A 135 13.11 13.36 13.21
N LYS A 136 12.78 14.45 13.90
CA LYS A 136 12.91 15.81 13.38
C LYS A 136 14.33 16.11 12.94
N VAL A 137 15.33 15.92 13.82
CA VAL A 137 16.74 16.16 13.47
C VAL A 137 17.19 15.28 12.31
N PHE A 138 16.81 14.01 12.29
CA PHE A 138 17.18 13.09 11.20
C PHE A 138 16.53 13.45 9.87
N TYR A 139 15.26 13.84 9.87
CA TYR A 139 14.49 14.03 8.65
C TYR A 139 14.41 15.50 8.23
N GLU A 140 14.07 16.43 9.14
CA GLU A 140 13.86 17.83 8.78
C GLU A 140 15.19 18.58 8.63
N ASP A 141 16.09 18.43 9.58
CA ASP A 141 17.33 19.22 9.66
C ASP A 141 18.46 18.66 8.79
N ALA A 142 18.44 17.36 8.46
CA ALA A 142 19.45 16.78 7.59
C ALA A 142 19.30 17.27 6.12
N PRO A 143 20.40 17.68 5.48
CA PRO A 143 20.35 18.11 4.07
C PRO A 143 20.09 16.95 3.10
N GLU A 144 20.52 15.74 3.45
CA GLU A 144 20.38 14.52 2.65
C GLU A 144 20.28 13.29 3.56
N ILE A 145 19.66 12.22 3.07
CA ILE A 145 19.57 10.93 3.75
C ILE A 145 20.08 9.86 2.79
N LEU A 146 21.40 9.65 2.77
CA LEU A 146 22.02 8.71 1.85
C LEU A 146 21.91 7.27 2.34
N VAL A 147 21.40 6.42 1.45
CA VAL A 147 21.34 4.96 1.65
C VAL A 147 21.93 4.22 0.47
N THR A 148 22.54 3.07 0.74
CA THR A 148 23.03 2.17 -0.29
C THR A 148 22.06 1.02 -0.49
N LYS A 149 21.32 1.05 -1.60
CA LYS A 149 20.43 -0.04 -1.98
C LYS A 149 21.22 -1.11 -2.74
N LYS A 150 21.36 -2.28 -2.13
CA LYS A 150 22.01 -3.45 -2.77
C LYS A 150 21.00 -4.22 -3.60
N THR A 151 21.32 -4.46 -4.85
CA THR A 151 20.60 -5.39 -5.72
C THR A 151 21.51 -6.58 -6.02
N LYS A 152 20.95 -7.66 -6.59
CA LYS A 152 21.77 -8.84 -6.97
C LYS A 152 22.90 -8.51 -7.97
N LYS A 153 22.84 -7.37 -8.65
CA LYS A 153 23.77 -7.01 -9.74
C LYS A 153 24.49 -5.68 -9.55
N SER A 154 24.07 -4.85 -8.59
CA SER A 154 24.64 -3.50 -8.41
C SER A 154 24.33 -2.94 -7.03
N GLU A 155 25.17 -2.02 -6.58
CA GLU A 155 24.88 -1.12 -5.46
C GLU A 155 24.56 0.26 -6.02
N LYS A 156 23.48 0.87 -5.56
CA LYS A 156 23.08 2.23 -5.94
C LYS A 156 22.94 3.06 -4.67
N VAL A 157 23.68 4.15 -4.59
CA VAL A 157 23.45 5.17 -3.58
C VAL A 157 22.26 6.01 -4.02
N MET A 158 21.32 6.25 -3.11
CA MET A 158 20.16 7.07 -3.33
C MET A 158 19.94 7.99 -2.13
N ASP A 159 19.47 9.18 -2.39
CA ASP A 159 19.04 10.12 -1.35
C ASP A 159 17.55 9.92 -1.07
N LEU A 160 17.24 9.47 0.14
CA LEU A 160 15.85 9.28 0.57
C LEU A 160 15.13 10.60 0.84
N LYS A 161 15.83 11.71 1.09
CA LYS A 161 15.24 13.00 1.44
C LYS A 161 14.21 13.47 0.40
N GLN A 162 14.49 13.24 -0.88
CA GLN A 162 13.63 13.62 -1.99
C GLN A 162 12.47 12.62 -2.26
N LEU A 163 12.58 11.41 -1.70
CA LEU A 163 11.66 10.30 -1.92
C LEU A 163 10.76 10.02 -0.71
N VAL A 164 11.01 10.69 0.40
CA VAL A 164 10.19 10.67 1.61
C VAL A 164 9.46 12.00 1.67
N TYR A 165 8.12 11.94 1.61
CA TYR A 165 7.26 13.13 1.60
C TYR A 165 6.83 13.54 2.99
N ASP A 166 6.82 12.58 3.93
CA ASP A 166 6.54 12.80 5.33
C ASP A 166 7.19 11.70 6.18
N PHE A 167 7.73 12.07 7.34
CA PHE A 167 8.24 11.15 8.34
C PHE A 167 8.11 11.77 9.72
N GLN A 168 7.21 11.24 10.53
CA GLN A 168 6.90 11.78 11.85
C GLN A 168 6.58 10.68 12.86
N VAL A 169 6.50 11.05 14.14
CA VAL A 169 6.11 10.17 15.24
C VAL A 169 4.75 10.60 15.76
N GLU A 170 3.84 9.66 15.78
CA GLU A 170 2.51 9.80 16.38
C GLU A 170 2.36 8.84 17.58
N GLU A 171 1.25 8.93 18.27
CA GLU A 171 0.94 8.09 19.42
C GLU A 171 -0.45 7.44 19.25
N ALA A 172 -0.53 6.17 19.61
CA ALA A 172 -1.79 5.46 19.76
C ALA A 172 -1.74 4.56 21.00
N ASP A 173 -2.76 4.63 21.84
CA ASP A 173 -2.88 3.84 23.08
C ASP A 173 -1.64 3.93 23.99
N GLY A 174 -1.06 5.14 24.11
CA GLY A 174 0.12 5.41 24.93
C GLY A 174 1.42 4.84 24.34
N CYS A 175 1.45 4.48 23.07
CA CYS A 175 2.63 3.95 22.40
C CYS A 175 2.98 4.75 21.16
N PRO A 176 4.25 5.16 20.98
CA PRO A 176 4.69 5.84 19.79
C PRO A 176 4.71 4.88 18.60
N PHE A 177 4.39 5.42 17.43
CA PHE A 177 4.57 4.75 16.15
C PHE A 177 5.08 5.74 15.10
N PHE A 178 5.73 5.24 14.07
CA PHE A 178 6.15 6.08 12.94
C PHE A 178 5.04 6.16 11.90
N TYR A 179 4.72 7.38 11.47
CA TYR A 179 3.98 7.64 10.26
C TYR A 179 4.96 8.08 9.17
N LEU A 180 4.83 7.52 7.98
CA LEU A 180 5.67 7.91 6.86
C LEU A 180 4.88 7.85 5.54
N LYS A 181 5.14 8.83 4.66
CA LYS A 181 4.65 8.85 3.28
C LYS A 181 5.84 8.87 2.33
N VAL A 182 5.90 7.91 1.43
CA VAL A 182 7.09 7.66 0.61
C VAL A 182 6.74 7.47 -0.86
N SER A 183 7.71 7.76 -1.72
CA SER A 183 7.64 7.43 -3.14
C SER A 183 7.48 5.91 -3.32
N THR A 184 6.49 5.53 -4.10
CA THR A 184 6.17 4.13 -4.42
C THR A 184 5.80 4.07 -5.90
N GLY A 185 6.36 3.12 -6.63
CA GLY A 185 6.08 2.97 -8.06
C GLY A 185 7.20 2.25 -8.80
N SER A 186 7.15 2.31 -10.12
CA SER A 186 8.10 1.61 -10.99
C SER A 186 9.47 2.31 -11.10
N VAL A 187 9.53 3.62 -10.90
CA VAL A 187 10.77 4.42 -11.04
C VAL A 187 11.54 4.41 -9.73
N ASP A 188 10.89 4.87 -8.67
CA ASP A 188 11.44 4.91 -7.33
C ASP A 188 10.47 4.24 -6.36
N ASN A 189 11.02 3.34 -5.56
CA ASN A 189 10.25 2.62 -4.56
C ASN A 189 11.04 2.56 -3.25
N VAL A 190 10.60 3.37 -2.30
CA VAL A 190 11.13 3.40 -0.94
C VAL A 190 10.27 2.47 -0.09
N LYS A 191 10.92 1.49 0.52
CA LYS A 191 10.26 0.64 1.51
C LYS A 191 10.38 1.26 2.90
N PRO A 192 9.36 1.15 3.76
CA PRO A 192 9.44 1.63 5.15
C PRO A 192 10.67 1.13 5.89
N GLU A 193 11.03 -0.15 5.69
CA GLU A 193 12.18 -0.77 6.34
C GLU A 193 13.49 -0.06 6.00
N LEU A 194 13.64 0.42 4.75
CA LEU A 194 14.85 1.11 4.30
C LEU A 194 15.03 2.46 5.01
N LEU A 195 13.94 3.21 5.21
CA LEU A 195 13.98 4.48 5.94
C LEU A 195 14.26 4.25 7.42
N LEU A 196 13.61 3.25 8.03
CA LEU A 196 13.83 2.92 9.44
C LEU A 196 15.25 2.40 9.69
N GLU A 197 15.79 1.58 8.80
CA GLU A 197 17.20 1.13 8.89
C GLU A 197 18.15 2.31 8.84
N ALA A 198 17.91 3.29 7.95
CA ALA A 198 18.70 4.52 7.88
C ALA A 198 18.60 5.35 9.18
N PHE A 199 17.39 5.48 9.73
CA PHE A 199 17.15 6.18 10.99
C PHE A 199 17.84 5.51 12.18
N TYR A 200 17.72 4.19 12.32
CA TYR A 200 18.38 3.43 13.39
C TYR A 200 19.92 3.48 13.29
N ARG A 201 20.44 3.44 12.07
CA ARG A 201 21.87 3.63 11.82
C ARG A 201 22.35 5.04 12.22
N TYR A 202 21.56 6.08 11.93
CA TYR A 202 21.83 7.44 12.38
C TYR A 202 21.88 7.54 13.92
N LEU A 203 21.03 6.78 14.61
CA LEU A 203 21.01 6.72 16.08
C LEU A 203 22.11 5.82 16.69
N GLU A 204 22.94 5.18 15.84
CA GLU A 204 23.93 4.17 16.26
C GLU A 204 23.31 2.98 17.01
N LEU A 205 22.06 2.63 16.67
CA LEU A 205 21.31 1.53 17.25
C LEU A 205 21.15 0.37 16.26
N PRO A 206 21.08 -0.88 16.76
CA PRO A 206 20.80 -2.02 15.90
C PRO A 206 19.36 -1.97 15.37
N TYR A 207 19.21 -2.11 14.06
CA TYR A 207 17.90 -2.26 13.42
C TYR A 207 17.50 -3.74 13.34
N ASN A 208 16.28 -4.05 13.77
CA ASN A 208 15.70 -5.38 13.64
C ASN A 208 14.27 -5.25 13.11
N GLU A 209 14.08 -5.60 11.84
CA GLU A 209 12.77 -5.52 11.15
C GLU A 209 11.67 -6.34 11.86
N MET A 210 12.04 -7.42 12.55
CA MET A 210 11.10 -8.27 13.28
C MET A 210 10.43 -7.59 14.47
N GLN A 211 10.98 -6.47 14.95
CA GLN A 211 10.39 -5.68 16.03
C GLN A 211 9.21 -4.84 15.57
N PHE A 212 9.01 -4.68 14.27
CA PHE A 212 8.02 -3.79 13.71
C PHE A 212 6.87 -4.53 13.03
N GLN A 213 5.66 -4.00 13.19
CA GLN A 213 4.51 -4.28 12.36
C GLN A 213 4.29 -3.10 11.43
N ILE A 214 4.42 -3.33 10.14
CA ILE A 214 4.14 -2.34 9.11
C ILE A 214 2.67 -2.46 8.70
N HIS A 215 2.01 -1.32 8.57
CA HIS A 215 0.65 -1.19 8.10
C HIS A 215 0.61 -0.11 7.00
N ARG A 216 0.19 -0.47 5.79
CA ARG A 216 -0.03 0.49 4.70
C ARG A 216 -1.40 1.13 4.87
N VAL A 217 -1.44 2.46 4.94
CA VAL A 217 -2.70 3.21 5.10
C VAL A 217 -3.39 3.34 3.75
N ASP A 218 -2.67 3.87 2.73
CA ASP A 218 -3.21 4.04 1.40
C ASP A 218 -2.13 4.10 0.31
N VAL A 219 -2.57 4.10 -0.95
CA VAL A 219 -1.74 4.24 -2.16
C VAL A 219 -2.28 5.39 -3.02
N TYR A 220 -1.36 6.19 -3.53
CA TYR A 220 -1.66 7.46 -4.19
C TYR A 220 -1.15 7.51 -5.62
N ALA A 221 -1.91 8.17 -6.49
CA ALA A 221 -1.45 8.68 -7.77
C ALA A 221 -1.03 10.15 -7.64
N ARG A 222 -0.21 10.63 -8.56
CA ARG A 222 0.15 12.04 -8.68
C ARG A 222 -0.61 12.67 -9.83
N LYS A 223 -1.36 13.74 -9.54
CA LYS A 223 -2.02 14.57 -10.55
C LYS A 223 -0.99 15.42 -11.32
N GLU A 224 -1.41 16.03 -12.41
CA GLU A 224 -0.59 16.92 -13.23
C GLU A 224 -0.09 18.16 -12.46
N ASP A 225 -0.85 18.63 -11.49
CA ASP A 225 -0.49 19.73 -10.57
C ASP A 225 0.47 19.30 -9.45
N GLY A 226 0.88 18.02 -9.41
CA GLY A 226 1.76 17.45 -8.42
C GLY A 226 1.09 16.95 -7.14
N ILE A 227 -0.21 17.18 -6.96
CA ILE A 227 -0.97 16.74 -5.78
C ILE A 227 -1.13 15.22 -5.78
N LEU A 228 -0.93 14.62 -4.61
CA LEU A 228 -1.20 13.20 -4.38
C LEU A 228 -2.67 12.99 -4.04
N ILE A 229 -3.32 12.06 -4.75
CA ILE A 229 -4.73 11.69 -4.58
C ILE A 229 -4.82 10.19 -4.35
N ALA A 230 -5.67 9.74 -3.45
CA ALA A 230 -5.92 8.31 -3.24
C ALA A 230 -6.47 7.67 -4.52
N LEU A 231 -6.08 6.43 -4.79
CA LEU A 231 -6.45 5.80 -6.07
C LEU A 231 -7.97 5.61 -6.25
N ASP A 232 -8.74 5.44 -5.18
CA ASP A 232 -10.20 5.29 -5.26
C ASP A 232 -10.93 6.61 -5.50
N GLU A 233 -10.31 7.77 -5.23
CA GLU A 233 -10.87 9.08 -5.58
C GLU A 233 -10.84 9.38 -7.09
N MET A 234 -10.24 8.50 -7.89
CA MET A 234 -10.15 8.64 -9.35
C MET A 234 -11.31 7.98 -10.11
N GLY A 235 -12.25 7.39 -9.43
CA GLY A 235 -13.44 6.76 -9.99
C GLY A 235 -14.70 7.20 -9.27
N ASP A 236 -15.85 6.94 -9.89
CA ASP A 236 -17.16 7.32 -9.39
C ASP A 236 -17.94 6.09 -8.90
N ASP A 237 -18.81 6.31 -7.92
CA ASP A 237 -19.78 5.30 -7.50
C ASP A 237 -20.82 5.07 -8.60
N ILE A 238 -21.13 3.79 -8.83
CA ILE A 238 -22.19 3.38 -9.76
C ILE A 238 -23.49 3.41 -8.97
N LEU A 239 -24.37 4.29 -9.39
CA LEU A 239 -25.73 4.41 -8.84
C LEU A 239 -26.65 3.35 -9.47
N GLU A 240 -27.80 3.12 -8.86
CA GLU A 240 -28.86 2.25 -9.39
C GLU A 240 -29.41 2.70 -10.74
#